data_0e850c847ccee88511b66bdbe3e60c36
#
_entry.id   0e850c847ccee88511b66bdbe3e60c36
#
_cell.length_a   1.000
_cell.length_b   1.000
_cell.length_c   1.000
_cell.angle_alpha   90.00
_cell.angle_beta   90.00
_cell.angle_gamma   90.00
#
_symmetry.space_group_name_H-M   'P 1'
#
loop_
_entity.id
_entity.type
_entity.pdbx_description
1 polymer ?
#
loop_
_entity_poly.entity_id
_entity_poly.type
_entity_poly.pdbx_seq_one_letter_code
_entity_poly.pdbx_strand_id
1 'polypeptide(L)'
;GMADGAYTLGPQDVVVKDGVARLAQGNAIAGGTAHLLDCVRVAVTKGGIPLVDAVYMASAQGAAILGDDTVGTLSPGKKADIVEVDKELNVRRVFRRGTVVA
;
A
#
# COMPACT_ATOMS: atom_id res chain seq x y z
N GLY A 1 -6.17 1.27 3.82
CA GLY A 1 -7.54 1.23 3.50
C GLY A 1 -8.45 0.93 4.67
N MET A 2 -8.80 1.95 5.45
CA MET A 2 -9.77 1.80 6.55
C MET A 2 -11.08 2.44 6.14
N ALA A 3 -12.19 1.72 6.39
CA ALA A 3 -13.52 2.28 6.21
C ALA A 3 -13.81 3.37 7.25
N ASP A 4 -14.82 4.19 6.98
CA ASP A 4 -15.27 5.18 7.96
C ASP A 4 -15.69 4.50 9.27
N GLY A 5 -15.33 5.09 10.38
CA GLY A 5 -15.61 4.54 11.70
C GLY A 5 -14.64 5.03 12.78
N ALA A 6 -14.85 4.51 13.98
CA ALA A 6 -14.00 4.79 15.13
C ALA A 6 -12.97 3.66 15.34
N TYR A 7 -11.73 4.04 15.60
CA TYR A 7 -10.60 3.12 15.78
C TYR A 7 -9.70 3.58 16.91
N THR A 8 -8.77 2.70 17.32
CA THR A 8 -7.69 3.07 18.24
C THR A 8 -6.34 2.91 17.53
N LEU A 9 -5.46 3.87 17.74
CA LEU A 9 -4.09 3.85 17.24
C LEU A 9 -3.14 3.99 18.43
N GLY A 10 -2.66 2.84 18.95
CA GLY A 10 -1.95 2.84 20.21
C GLY A 10 -2.83 3.38 21.34
N PRO A 11 -2.39 4.39 22.13
CA PRO A 11 -3.19 4.99 23.19
C PRO A 11 -4.21 6.04 22.72
N GLN A 12 -4.29 6.31 21.41
CA GLN A 12 -5.10 7.39 20.86
C GLN A 12 -6.34 6.89 20.15
N ASP A 13 -7.46 7.56 20.34
CA ASP A 13 -8.69 7.33 19.61
C ASP A 13 -8.66 8.10 18.28
N VAL A 14 -9.08 7.43 17.21
CA VAL A 14 -9.07 7.95 15.84
C VAL A 14 -10.45 7.76 15.23
N VAL A 15 -10.92 8.77 14.52
CA VAL A 15 -12.14 8.70 13.70
C VAL A 15 -11.78 8.82 12.24
N VAL A 16 -12.21 7.87 11.43
CA VAL A 16 -12.12 7.94 9.96
C VAL A 16 -13.46 8.41 9.43
N LYS A 17 -13.44 9.52 8.71
CA LYS A 17 -14.62 10.09 8.05
C LYS A 17 -14.23 10.61 6.68
N ASP A 18 -15.01 10.24 5.68
CA ASP A 18 -14.76 10.61 4.26
C ASP A 18 -13.33 10.28 3.83
N GLY A 19 -12.80 9.14 4.27
CA GLY A 19 -11.46 8.68 3.96
C GLY A 19 -10.33 9.40 4.68
N VAL A 20 -10.61 10.27 5.66
CA VAL A 20 -9.59 10.98 6.42
C VAL A 20 -9.59 10.51 7.87
N ALA A 21 -8.43 10.02 8.34
CA ALA A 21 -8.23 9.61 9.73
C ALA A 21 -7.77 10.81 10.56
N ARG A 22 -8.55 11.19 11.57
CA ARG A 22 -8.25 12.28 12.48
C ARG A 22 -8.25 11.81 13.92
N LEU A 23 -7.45 12.43 14.76
CA LEU A 23 -7.52 12.21 16.20
C LEU A 23 -8.88 12.64 16.74
N ALA A 24 -9.49 11.81 17.58
CA ALA A 24 -10.79 12.13 18.20
C ALA A 24 -10.73 13.39 19.05
N GLN A 25 -9.58 13.65 19.68
CA GLN A 25 -9.31 14.89 20.40
C GLN A 25 -8.39 15.78 19.58
N GLY A 26 -8.80 17.03 19.34
CA GLY A 26 -7.99 18.01 18.63
C GLY A 26 -8.12 17.99 17.11
N ASN A 27 -8.79 17.01 16.52
CA ASN A 27 -9.12 16.92 15.10
C ASN A 27 -7.91 16.98 14.15
N ALA A 28 -6.69 16.69 14.63
CA ALA A 28 -5.50 16.60 13.79
C ALA A 28 -5.54 15.33 12.93
N ILE A 29 -4.93 15.38 11.75
CA ILE A 29 -4.77 14.20 10.92
C ILE A 29 -3.92 13.17 11.65
N ALA A 30 -4.45 11.94 11.80
CA ALA A 30 -3.79 10.85 12.51
C ALA A 30 -2.93 9.98 11.61
N GLY A 31 -3.27 9.88 10.32
CA GLY A 31 -2.52 9.06 9.37
C GLY A 31 -3.23 8.90 8.04
N GLY A 32 -2.62 8.14 7.15
CA GLY A 32 -3.19 7.81 5.85
C GLY A 32 -4.18 6.67 5.91
N THR A 33 -5.18 6.70 5.03
CA THR A 33 -6.19 5.64 4.89
C THR A 33 -6.14 4.93 3.54
N ALA A 34 -5.26 5.37 2.64
CA ALA A 34 -5.11 4.81 1.31
C ALA A 34 -4.48 3.40 1.34
N HIS A 35 -4.86 2.56 0.39
CA HIS A 35 -4.10 1.36 0.08
C HIS A 35 -2.79 1.73 -0.61
N LEU A 36 -1.75 0.90 -0.46
CA LEU A 36 -0.44 1.20 -1.06
C LEU A 36 -0.51 1.35 -2.59
N LEU A 37 -1.32 0.54 -3.26
CA LEU A 37 -1.50 0.64 -4.71
C LEU A 37 -2.14 1.96 -5.13
N ASP A 38 -3.03 2.54 -4.31
CA ASP A 38 -3.58 3.87 -4.56
C ASP A 38 -2.48 4.94 -4.50
N CYS A 39 -1.54 4.79 -3.59
CA CYS A 39 -0.37 5.68 -3.50
C CYS A 39 0.51 5.57 -4.75
N VAL A 40 0.74 4.35 -5.25
CA VAL A 40 1.47 4.12 -6.52
C VAL A 40 0.74 4.82 -7.67
N ARG A 41 -0.57 4.63 -7.77
CA ARG A 41 -1.39 5.26 -8.83
C ARG A 41 -1.29 6.78 -8.80
N VAL A 42 -1.43 7.39 -7.64
CA VAL A 42 -1.31 8.84 -7.47
C VAL A 42 0.09 9.32 -7.82
N ALA A 43 1.12 8.63 -7.38
CA ALA A 43 2.52 8.97 -7.70
C ALA A 43 2.76 9.00 -9.22
N VAL A 44 2.24 8.01 -9.93
CA VAL A 44 2.40 7.92 -11.39
C VAL A 44 1.52 8.93 -12.12
N THR A 45 0.23 9.00 -11.80
CA THR A 45 -0.74 9.79 -12.59
C THR A 45 -0.72 11.27 -12.26
N LYS A 46 -0.47 11.63 -11.00
CA LYS A 46 -0.48 13.02 -10.52
C LYS A 46 0.91 13.53 -10.16
N GLY A 47 1.76 12.67 -9.65
CA GLY A 47 3.12 13.04 -9.24
C GLY A 47 4.14 13.02 -10.37
N GLY A 48 3.81 12.46 -11.52
CA GLY A 48 4.74 12.34 -12.66
C GLY A 48 5.92 11.40 -12.41
N ILE A 49 5.82 10.53 -11.42
CA ILE A 49 6.88 9.55 -11.11
C ILE A 49 6.81 8.40 -12.10
N PRO A 50 7.94 8.00 -12.73
CA PRO A 50 7.96 6.84 -13.61
C PRO A 50 7.43 5.59 -12.90
N LEU A 51 6.65 4.77 -13.61
CA LEU A 51 6.03 3.56 -13.04
C LEU A 51 7.06 2.64 -12.36
N VAL A 52 8.20 2.43 -12.98
CA VAL A 52 9.27 1.57 -12.43
C VAL A 52 9.74 2.09 -11.07
N ASP A 53 9.92 3.39 -10.94
CA ASP A 53 10.36 4.01 -9.68
C ASP A 53 9.28 3.94 -8.61
N ALA A 54 8.02 4.19 -8.97
CA ALA A 54 6.89 4.09 -8.04
C ALA A 54 6.71 2.67 -7.50
N VAL A 55 6.83 1.67 -8.37
CA VAL A 55 6.77 0.25 -7.97
C VAL A 55 7.96 -0.13 -7.11
N TYR A 56 9.17 0.34 -7.43
CA TYR A 56 10.35 0.13 -6.62
C TYR A 56 10.15 0.66 -5.19
N MET A 57 9.67 1.88 -5.07
CA MET A 57 9.40 2.50 -3.75
C MET A 57 8.36 1.73 -2.94
N ALA A 58 7.38 1.14 -3.61
CA ALA A 58 6.30 0.41 -2.96
C ALA A 58 6.65 -1.05 -2.61
N SER A 59 7.73 -1.59 -3.12
CA SER A 59 8.06 -3.01 -2.99
C SER A 59 9.53 -3.25 -2.63
N ALA A 60 10.43 -3.18 -3.60
CA ALA A 60 11.83 -3.55 -3.43
C ALA A 60 12.55 -2.69 -2.39
N GLN A 61 12.24 -1.40 -2.32
CA GLN A 61 12.86 -0.50 -1.35
C GLN A 61 12.51 -0.88 0.08
N GLY A 62 11.25 -1.19 0.37
CA GLY A 62 10.82 -1.63 1.70
C GLY A 62 11.48 -2.94 2.10
N ALA A 63 11.56 -3.90 1.19
CA ALA A 63 12.26 -5.15 1.42
C ALA A 63 13.75 -4.94 1.75
N ALA A 64 14.41 -4.05 1.01
CA ALA A 64 15.82 -3.72 1.24
C ALA A 64 16.03 -3.07 2.61
N ILE A 65 15.15 -2.16 3.02
CA ILE A 65 15.22 -1.51 4.35
C ILE A 65 15.07 -2.53 5.47
N LEU A 66 14.17 -3.50 5.32
CA LEU A 66 13.96 -4.57 6.30
C LEU A 66 15.03 -5.65 6.25
N GLY A 67 15.89 -5.67 5.23
CA GLY A 67 16.87 -6.72 5.01
C GLY A 67 16.25 -8.06 4.61
N ASP A 68 15.04 -8.06 4.05
CA ASP A 68 14.36 -9.28 3.59
C ASP A 68 14.63 -9.49 2.09
N ASP A 69 15.46 -10.47 1.77
CA ASP A 69 15.83 -10.83 0.40
C ASP A 69 14.90 -11.88 -0.23
N THR A 70 13.85 -12.29 0.48
CA THR A 70 12.89 -13.31 0.00
C THR A 70 11.71 -12.72 -0.77
N VAL A 71 11.53 -11.41 -0.71
CA VAL A 71 10.42 -10.65 -1.32
C VAL A 71 10.94 -9.39 -2.01
N GLY A 72 10.06 -8.69 -2.68
CA GLY A 72 10.31 -7.33 -3.20
C GLY A 72 10.61 -7.27 -4.69
N THR A 73 10.99 -8.36 -5.33
CA THR A 73 11.25 -8.43 -6.77
C THR A 73 10.72 -9.73 -7.37
N LEU A 74 10.44 -9.69 -8.68
CA LEU A 74 10.09 -10.89 -9.46
C LEU A 74 11.37 -11.58 -9.90
N SER A 75 11.93 -12.40 -9.02
CA SER A 75 13.17 -13.13 -9.27
C SER A 75 13.03 -14.58 -8.86
N PRO A 76 13.63 -15.53 -9.60
CA PRO A 76 13.62 -16.94 -9.22
C PRO A 76 14.14 -17.15 -7.80
N GLY A 77 13.49 -18.01 -7.03
CA GLY A 77 13.84 -18.32 -5.65
C GLY A 77 13.18 -17.43 -4.61
N LYS A 78 12.54 -16.32 -5.01
CA LYS A 78 11.78 -15.47 -4.10
C LYS A 78 10.35 -15.94 -3.95
N LYS A 79 9.68 -15.50 -2.86
CA LYS A 79 8.27 -15.79 -2.65
C LYS A 79 7.43 -15.21 -3.78
N ALA A 80 6.51 -16.01 -4.30
CA ALA A 80 5.60 -15.59 -5.36
C ALA A 80 4.39 -14.85 -4.78
N ASP A 81 4.65 -13.72 -4.11
CA ASP A 81 3.66 -12.77 -3.63
C ASP A 81 3.57 -11.65 -4.67
N ILE A 82 2.55 -11.74 -5.54
CA ILE A 82 2.49 -10.96 -6.78
C ILE A 82 1.13 -10.32 -6.92
N VAL A 83 1.11 -9.06 -7.33
CA VAL A 83 -0.11 -8.34 -7.72
C VAL A 83 -0.07 -8.09 -9.22
N GLU A 84 -1.08 -8.61 -9.92
CA GLU A 84 -1.28 -8.32 -11.34
C GLU A 84 -2.26 -7.15 -11.48
N VAL A 85 -1.89 -6.17 -12.28
CA VAL A 85 -2.68 -4.96 -12.49
C VAL A 85 -2.90 -4.69 -13.98
N ASP A 86 -3.94 -3.94 -14.30
CA ASP A 86 -4.18 -3.43 -15.64
C ASP A 86 -3.41 -2.11 -15.91
N LYS A 87 -3.65 -1.49 -17.05
CA LYS A 87 -2.97 -0.24 -17.46
C LYS A 87 -3.28 0.93 -16.54
N GLU A 88 -4.44 0.92 -15.90
CA GLU A 88 -4.89 1.94 -14.96
C GLU A 88 -4.47 1.61 -13.51
N LEU A 89 -3.67 0.54 -13.32
CA LEU A 89 -3.21 0.06 -12.02
C LEU A 89 -4.37 -0.45 -11.13
N ASN A 90 -5.41 -0.98 -11.74
CA ASN A 90 -6.44 -1.71 -11.03
C ASN A 90 -6.02 -3.17 -10.85
N VAL A 91 -6.30 -3.74 -9.69
CA VAL A 91 -5.96 -5.14 -9.40
C VAL A 91 -6.76 -6.08 -10.28
N ARG A 92 -6.07 -7.00 -10.95
CA ARG A 92 -6.68 -8.10 -11.70
C ARG A 92 -6.61 -9.41 -10.93
N ARG A 93 -5.44 -9.75 -10.40
CA ARG A 93 -5.22 -10.95 -9.59
C ARG A 93 -4.17 -10.68 -8.52
N VAL A 94 -4.32 -11.36 -7.40
CA VAL A 94 -3.32 -11.39 -6.32
C VAL A 94 -2.90 -12.83 -6.08
N PHE A 95 -1.60 -13.04 -6.05
CA PHE A 95 -0.99 -14.34 -5.74
C PHE A 95 -0.32 -14.25 -4.38
N ARG A 96 -0.55 -15.24 -3.56
CA ARG A 96 0.19 -15.43 -2.31
C ARG A 96 0.92 -16.76 -2.39
N ARG A 97 2.25 -16.70 -2.38
CA ARG A 97 3.12 -17.89 -2.51
C ARG A 97 2.73 -18.75 -3.72
N GLY A 98 2.42 -18.10 -4.82
CA GLY A 98 2.08 -18.74 -6.08
C GLY A 98 0.63 -19.19 -6.22
N THR A 99 -0.21 -19.00 -5.21
CA THR A 99 -1.64 -19.35 -5.25
C THR A 99 -2.49 -18.10 -5.40
N VAL A 100 -3.43 -18.11 -6.34
CA VAL A 100 -4.38 -17.01 -6.53
C VAL A 100 -5.30 -16.89 -5.31
N VAL A 101 -5.35 -15.72 -4.70
CA VAL A 101 -6.16 -15.43 -3.49
C VAL A 101 -7.18 -14.32 -3.71
N ALA A 102 -7.05 -13.58 -4.79
CA ALA A 102 -8.01 -12.54 -5.14
C ALA A 102 -8.01 -12.23 -6.66
#